data_cb64c73918775877310878d58255e6aa
#
_entry.id   cb64c73918775877310878d58255e6aa
#
_cell.length_a   1.000
_cell.length_b   1.000
_cell.length_c   1.000
_cell.angle_alpha   90.00
_cell.angle_beta   90.00
_cell.angle_gamma   90.00
#
_symmetry.space_group_name_H-M   'P 1'
#
loop_
_entity.id
_entity.type
_entity.pdbx_description
1 polymer ?
#
loop_
_entity_poly.entity_id
_entity_poly.type
_entity_poly.pdbx_seq_one_letter_code
_entity_poly.pdbx_strand_id
1 'polypeptide(L)'
;MRKFWVALSSIEEIDSSFIQRLFNYFGDIESVFNASDLSGIEGLSVKKAENFLRLRDRVDVDKVYQAVVDRGINFLTFDDGNYPLMLRNIDDPPSVIYYKGNLSDCNFDRTLAVVGSRRATSYAREALSQIISELNGTDICIVSGLASGIDTTAHVSALDNNLKTIGVIASGFDYTYPAANKELYKRIEDGSGAVLTEYYPTFQPIKFRFPQRNRIVSGLSYGTLVAEASLKSGALITANLTLEQGRELMCIPGLITN
;
A
#
# COMPACT_ATOMS: atom_id res chain seq x y z
N MET A 1 -10.17 -21.07 1.38
CA MET A 1 -8.89 -20.56 0.85
C MET A 1 -8.57 -19.13 1.34
N ARG A 2 -9.40 -18.11 1.13
CA ARG A 2 -9.07 -16.70 1.49
C ARG A 2 -8.66 -16.47 2.96
N LYS A 3 -9.24 -17.22 3.93
CA LYS A 3 -8.90 -17.10 5.35
C LYS A 3 -7.45 -17.49 5.68
N PHE A 4 -6.82 -18.37 4.92
CA PHE A 4 -5.41 -18.75 5.13
C PHE A 4 -4.45 -17.64 4.70
N TRP A 5 -4.78 -16.84 3.67
CA TRP A 5 -4.05 -15.63 3.34
C TRP A 5 -4.06 -14.64 4.51
N VAL A 6 -5.24 -14.37 5.08
CA VAL A 6 -5.38 -13.49 6.25
C VAL A 6 -4.61 -14.04 7.44
N ALA A 7 -4.68 -15.36 7.68
CA ALA A 7 -3.96 -16.00 8.76
C ALA A 7 -2.44 -15.83 8.65
N LEU A 8 -1.87 -16.06 7.47
CA LEU A 8 -0.43 -15.90 7.24
C LEU A 8 -0.01 -14.43 7.32
N SER A 9 -0.79 -13.50 6.76
CA SER A 9 -0.49 -12.06 6.83
C SER A 9 -0.69 -11.45 8.21
N SER A 10 -1.32 -12.16 9.15
CA SER A 10 -1.45 -11.75 10.56
C SER A 10 -0.19 -12.04 11.40
N ILE A 11 0.79 -12.75 10.84
CA ILE A 11 2.07 -13.06 11.51
C ILE A 11 3.05 -11.92 11.19
N GLU A 12 3.31 -11.07 12.17
CA GLU A 12 4.10 -9.83 11.98
C GLU A 12 5.53 -10.08 11.50
N GLU A 13 6.12 -11.22 11.89
CA GLU A 13 7.50 -11.60 11.56
C GLU A 13 7.63 -12.23 10.15
N ILE A 14 6.53 -12.43 9.45
CA ILE A 14 6.50 -13.06 8.12
C ILE A 14 6.18 -12.00 7.06
N ASP A 15 7.11 -11.80 6.13
CA ASP A 15 6.95 -10.88 5.02
C ASP A 15 6.15 -11.48 3.85
N SER A 16 5.57 -10.61 3.03
CA SER A 16 4.76 -11.01 1.87
C SER A 16 5.59 -11.82 0.85
N SER A 17 6.85 -11.47 0.64
CA SER A 17 7.73 -12.19 -0.30
C SER A 17 7.94 -13.64 0.13
N PHE A 18 8.04 -13.89 1.43
CA PHE A 18 8.16 -15.24 1.95
C PHE A 18 6.87 -16.04 1.76
N ILE A 19 5.70 -15.44 2.04
CA ILE A 19 4.40 -16.10 1.82
C ILE A 19 4.25 -16.46 0.33
N GLN A 20 4.59 -15.55 -0.57
CA GLN A 20 4.51 -15.80 -2.02
C GLN A 20 5.46 -16.88 -2.49
N ARG A 21 6.69 -16.92 -1.96
CA ARG A 21 7.63 -17.99 -2.25
C ARG A 21 7.07 -19.36 -1.87
N LEU A 22 6.43 -19.47 -0.69
CA LEU A 22 5.76 -20.70 -0.27
C LEU A 22 4.58 -21.00 -1.18
N PHE A 23 3.76 -20.00 -1.50
CA PHE A 23 2.62 -20.15 -2.41
C PHE A 23 3.06 -20.65 -3.80
N ASN A 24 4.13 -20.12 -4.36
CA ASN A 24 4.67 -20.56 -5.65
C ASN A 24 5.19 -22.02 -5.59
N TYR A 25 5.71 -22.47 -4.45
CA TYR A 25 6.19 -23.83 -4.28
C TYR A 25 5.05 -24.84 -4.12
N PHE A 26 4.04 -24.52 -3.29
CA PHE A 26 2.94 -25.42 -2.98
C PHE A 26 1.77 -25.33 -3.98
N GLY A 27 1.65 -24.23 -4.72
CA GLY A 27 0.59 -23.99 -5.69
C GLY A 27 -0.71 -23.45 -5.11
N ASP A 28 -0.96 -23.61 -3.80
CA ASP A 28 -2.12 -23.07 -3.11
C ASP A 28 -1.82 -22.69 -1.66
N ILE A 29 -2.57 -21.74 -1.13
CA ILE A 29 -2.32 -21.16 0.20
C ILE A 29 -2.72 -22.07 1.36
N GLU A 30 -3.67 -22.96 1.15
CA GLU A 30 -4.11 -23.93 2.16
C GLU A 30 -3.02 -24.96 2.39
N SER A 31 -2.39 -25.45 1.32
CA SER A 31 -1.21 -26.32 1.39
C SER A 31 -0.04 -25.64 2.08
N VAL A 32 0.20 -24.34 1.82
CA VAL A 32 1.20 -23.55 2.58
C VAL A 32 0.90 -23.54 4.06
N PHE A 33 -0.35 -23.26 4.43
CA PHE A 33 -0.73 -23.19 5.84
C PHE A 33 -0.63 -24.54 6.53
N ASN A 34 -0.97 -25.65 5.87
CA ASN A 34 -0.97 -26.99 6.44
C ASN A 34 0.37 -27.75 6.26
N ALA A 35 1.37 -27.16 5.64
CA ALA A 35 2.67 -27.79 5.43
C ALA A 35 3.32 -28.20 6.76
N SER A 36 3.79 -29.42 6.86
CA SER A 36 4.54 -29.95 8.02
C SER A 36 6.05 -29.94 7.80
N ASP A 37 6.48 -29.85 6.54
CA ASP A 37 7.89 -29.82 6.13
C ASP A 37 8.11 -28.81 5.02
N LEU A 38 9.19 -28.03 5.13
CA LEU A 38 9.62 -27.02 4.18
C LEU A 38 11.05 -27.29 3.68
N SER A 39 11.63 -28.45 3.98
CA SER A 39 13.02 -28.78 3.65
C SER A 39 13.31 -28.84 2.16
N GLY A 40 12.28 -29.10 1.34
CA GLY A 40 12.40 -29.14 -0.13
C GLY A 40 12.47 -27.76 -0.82
N ILE A 41 12.34 -26.65 -0.07
CA ILE A 41 12.31 -25.31 -0.64
C ILE A 41 13.75 -24.79 -0.79
N GLU A 42 14.22 -24.69 -2.02
CA GLU A 42 15.58 -24.25 -2.33
C GLU A 42 15.91 -22.88 -1.70
N GLY A 43 17.08 -22.78 -1.05
CA GLY A 43 17.54 -21.54 -0.39
C GLY A 43 16.74 -21.11 0.83
N LEU A 44 15.86 -21.96 1.38
CA LEU A 44 15.20 -21.73 2.67
C LEU A 44 16.05 -22.34 3.80
N SER A 45 16.50 -21.49 4.73
CA SER A 45 17.26 -22.02 5.89
C SER A 45 16.34 -22.78 6.83
N VAL A 46 16.87 -23.85 7.47
CA VAL A 46 16.15 -24.66 8.47
C VAL A 46 15.56 -23.76 9.57
N LYS A 47 16.34 -22.81 10.07
CA LYS A 47 15.90 -21.88 11.11
C LYS A 47 14.69 -21.03 10.67
N LYS A 48 14.65 -20.56 9.41
CA LYS A 48 13.50 -19.78 8.88
C LYS A 48 12.28 -20.66 8.72
N ALA A 49 12.45 -21.91 8.27
CA ALA A 49 11.39 -22.90 8.15
C ALA A 49 10.77 -23.25 9.50
N GLU A 50 11.58 -23.62 10.49
CA GLU A 50 11.14 -23.93 11.86
C GLU A 50 10.44 -22.74 12.53
N ASN A 51 10.97 -21.53 12.36
CA ASN A 51 10.34 -20.33 12.89
C ASN A 51 8.96 -20.10 12.29
N PHE A 52 8.82 -20.24 10.98
CA PHE A 52 7.53 -20.13 10.29
C PHE A 52 6.52 -21.14 10.83
N LEU A 53 6.87 -22.42 10.87
CA LEU A 53 5.99 -23.49 11.37
C LEU A 53 5.52 -23.20 12.81
N ARG A 54 6.46 -22.81 13.68
CA ARG A 54 6.17 -22.47 15.08
C ARG A 54 5.23 -21.25 15.22
N LEU A 55 5.40 -20.22 14.38
CA LEU A 55 4.55 -19.02 14.41
C LEU A 55 3.17 -19.32 13.85
N ARG A 56 3.11 -20.02 12.71
CA ARG A 56 1.87 -20.42 12.06
C ARG A 56 0.98 -21.29 12.97
N ASP A 57 1.57 -22.26 13.71
CA ASP A 57 0.83 -23.17 14.61
C ASP A 57 0.12 -22.45 15.77
N ARG A 58 0.49 -21.17 16.02
CA ARG A 58 -0.15 -20.32 17.04
C ARG A 58 -1.33 -19.52 16.50
N VAL A 59 -1.54 -19.53 15.19
CA VAL A 59 -2.58 -18.73 14.55
C VAL A 59 -3.90 -19.48 14.56
N ASP A 60 -4.90 -18.91 15.21
CA ASP A 60 -6.29 -19.32 15.08
C ASP A 60 -6.86 -18.67 13.82
N VAL A 61 -6.95 -19.44 12.74
CA VAL A 61 -7.35 -18.99 11.40
C VAL A 61 -8.72 -18.31 11.41
N ASP A 62 -9.69 -18.92 12.07
CA ASP A 62 -11.07 -18.43 12.06
C ASP A 62 -11.18 -17.14 12.91
N LYS A 63 -10.47 -17.07 14.03
CA LYS A 63 -10.42 -15.88 14.89
C LYS A 63 -9.79 -14.67 14.18
N VAL A 64 -8.63 -14.85 13.52
CA VAL A 64 -7.98 -13.73 12.82
C VAL A 64 -8.77 -13.29 11.60
N TYR A 65 -9.41 -14.21 10.90
CA TYR A 65 -10.30 -13.89 9.78
C TYR A 65 -11.53 -13.11 10.25
N GLN A 66 -12.20 -13.60 11.30
CA GLN A 66 -13.39 -12.96 11.87
C GLN A 66 -13.06 -11.54 12.38
N ALA A 67 -11.88 -11.34 12.96
CA ALA A 67 -11.45 -10.03 13.42
C ALA A 67 -11.32 -8.99 12.29
N VAL A 68 -11.04 -9.39 11.05
CA VAL A 68 -11.06 -8.51 9.87
C VAL A 68 -12.49 -8.19 9.46
N VAL A 69 -13.36 -9.21 9.43
CA VAL A 69 -14.78 -9.07 9.08
C VAL A 69 -15.52 -8.16 10.06
N ASP A 70 -15.32 -8.36 11.37
CA ASP A 70 -15.98 -7.57 12.43
C ASP A 70 -15.60 -6.08 12.39
N ARG A 71 -14.43 -5.75 11.82
CA ARG A 71 -13.99 -4.37 11.60
C ARG A 71 -14.55 -3.72 10.33
N GLY A 72 -15.33 -4.44 9.56
CA GLY A 72 -15.82 -4.00 8.26
C GLY A 72 -14.69 -3.73 7.26
N ILE A 73 -13.58 -4.46 7.36
CA ILE A 73 -12.43 -4.33 6.47
C ILE A 73 -12.60 -5.31 5.31
N ASN A 74 -12.57 -4.77 4.10
CA ASN A 74 -12.48 -5.58 2.89
C ASN A 74 -11.03 -5.97 2.60
N PHE A 75 -10.81 -7.00 1.80
CA PHE A 75 -9.46 -7.37 1.39
C PHE A 75 -9.43 -8.10 0.04
N LEU A 76 -8.29 -7.98 -0.63
CA LEU A 76 -7.90 -8.75 -1.81
C LEU A 76 -6.70 -9.61 -1.45
N THR A 77 -6.67 -10.84 -1.95
CA THR A 77 -5.54 -11.74 -1.84
C THR A 77 -4.77 -11.80 -3.16
N PHE A 78 -3.50 -12.14 -3.11
CA PHE A 78 -2.63 -12.15 -4.29
C PHE A 78 -3.16 -13.01 -5.44
N ASP A 79 -3.92 -14.08 -5.14
CA ASP A 79 -4.54 -14.98 -6.12
C ASP A 79 -5.95 -14.54 -6.57
N ASP A 80 -6.51 -13.44 -6.03
CA ASP A 80 -7.79 -12.90 -6.50
C ASP A 80 -7.64 -12.32 -7.92
N GLY A 81 -8.60 -12.62 -8.80
CA GLY A 81 -8.57 -12.14 -10.21
C GLY A 81 -8.62 -10.62 -10.37
N ASN A 82 -9.17 -9.91 -9.38
CA ASN A 82 -9.26 -8.45 -9.33
C ASN A 82 -8.11 -7.79 -8.52
N TYR A 83 -7.09 -8.56 -8.13
CA TYR A 83 -5.89 -7.97 -7.54
C TYR A 83 -5.19 -7.06 -8.58
N PRO A 84 -4.81 -5.80 -8.23
CA PRO A 84 -4.28 -4.85 -9.20
C PRO A 84 -3.05 -5.39 -9.94
N LEU A 85 -3.15 -5.50 -11.28
CA LEU A 85 -2.11 -6.13 -12.11
C LEU A 85 -0.76 -5.42 -11.98
N MET A 86 -0.79 -4.09 -11.97
CA MET A 86 0.42 -3.29 -11.81
C MET A 86 1.13 -3.59 -10.49
N LEU A 87 0.39 -3.76 -9.41
CA LEU A 87 0.96 -4.10 -8.10
C LEU A 87 1.40 -5.56 -8.01
N ARG A 88 0.73 -6.47 -8.73
CA ARG A 88 1.14 -7.89 -8.79
C ARG A 88 2.52 -8.07 -9.41
N ASN A 89 2.92 -7.17 -10.29
CA ASN A 89 4.15 -7.25 -11.09
C ASN A 89 5.37 -6.55 -10.46
N ILE A 90 5.27 -6.02 -9.24
CA ILE A 90 6.46 -5.52 -8.52
C ILE A 90 7.23 -6.70 -7.89
N ASP A 91 8.49 -6.50 -7.54
CA ASP A 91 9.36 -7.56 -6.98
C ASP A 91 8.85 -8.16 -5.66
N ASP A 92 8.20 -7.34 -4.82
CA ASP A 92 7.65 -7.76 -3.53
C ASP A 92 6.19 -7.29 -3.40
N PRO A 93 5.23 -7.92 -4.13
CA PRO A 93 3.83 -7.55 -4.05
C PRO A 93 3.22 -7.98 -2.70
N PRO A 94 2.27 -7.20 -2.13
CA PRO A 94 1.54 -7.61 -0.94
C PRO A 94 0.80 -8.93 -1.11
N SER A 95 0.92 -9.83 -0.16
CA SER A 95 0.15 -11.09 -0.16
C SER A 95 -1.34 -10.85 0.08
N VAL A 96 -1.66 -9.83 0.87
CA VAL A 96 -3.02 -9.37 1.14
C VAL A 96 -3.04 -7.86 1.11
N ILE A 97 -4.05 -7.28 0.49
CA ILE A 97 -4.38 -5.85 0.54
C ILE A 97 -5.67 -5.70 1.34
N TYR A 98 -5.59 -5.12 2.52
CA TYR A 98 -6.75 -4.72 3.31
C TYR A 98 -7.19 -3.33 2.87
N TYR A 99 -8.51 -3.07 2.82
CA TYR A 99 -9.00 -1.73 2.45
C TYR A 99 -10.34 -1.39 3.06
N LYS A 100 -10.58 -0.08 3.21
CA LYS A 100 -11.88 0.54 3.50
C LYS A 100 -12.21 1.55 2.42
N GLY A 101 -13.49 1.77 2.17
CA GLY A 101 -13.97 2.57 1.06
C GLY A 101 -14.25 1.72 -0.18
N ASN A 102 -14.27 2.32 -1.36
CA ASN A 102 -14.66 1.68 -2.60
C ASN A 102 -13.49 1.62 -3.61
N LEU A 103 -12.81 0.47 -3.67
CA LEU A 103 -11.74 0.23 -4.66
C LEU A 103 -12.28 0.01 -6.08
N SER A 104 -13.53 -0.45 -6.24
CA SER A 104 -14.10 -0.72 -7.57
C SER A 104 -14.31 0.53 -8.42
N ASP A 105 -14.40 1.70 -7.76
CA ASP A 105 -14.52 2.98 -8.45
C ASP A 105 -13.18 3.52 -8.98
N CYS A 106 -12.06 2.93 -8.53
CA CYS A 106 -10.73 3.35 -8.92
C CYS A 106 -10.30 2.60 -10.20
N ASN A 107 -10.03 3.35 -11.25
CA ASN A 107 -9.48 2.78 -12.47
C ASN A 107 -7.98 2.53 -12.27
N PHE A 108 -7.59 1.28 -12.02
CA PHE A 108 -6.19 0.91 -11.83
C PHE A 108 -5.33 1.06 -13.09
N ASP A 109 -5.95 1.21 -14.28
CA ASP A 109 -5.23 1.48 -15.52
C ASP A 109 -4.91 2.97 -15.72
N ARG A 110 -5.37 3.85 -14.82
CA ARG A 110 -5.16 5.31 -14.87
C ARG A 110 -4.85 5.87 -13.48
N THR A 111 -3.73 5.45 -12.91
CA THR A 111 -3.31 5.84 -11.57
C THR A 111 -2.04 6.67 -11.61
N LEU A 112 -2.02 7.76 -10.83
CA LEU A 112 -0.89 8.65 -10.65
C LEU A 112 -0.48 8.69 -9.18
N ALA A 113 0.73 8.23 -8.85
CA ALA A 113 1.30 8.45 -7.53
C ALA A 113 1.72 9.90 -7.37
N VAL A 114 1.44 10.49 -6.22
CA VAL A 114 1.90 11.83 -5.85
C VAL A 114 2.62 11.74 -4.53
N VAL A 115 3.88 12.18 -4.51
CA VAL A 115 4.72 12.11 -3.31
C VAL A 115 5.50 13.40 -3.10
N GLY A 116 5.90 13.66 -1.85
CA GLY A 116 6.72 14.83 -1.59
C GLY A 116 7.01 15.08 -0.12
N SER A 117 7.44 16.30 0.14
CA SER A 117 7.84 16.79 1.45
C SER A 117 6.67 16.78 2.45
N ARG A 118 6.94 16.31 3.67
CA ARG A 118 6.01 16.46 4.80
C ARG A 118 5.89 17.91 5.28
N ARG A 119 6.88 18.74 4.93
CA ARG A 119 6.94 20.19 5.20
C ARG A 119 6.95 20.94 3.87
N ALA A 120 5.92 20.73 3.06
CA ALA A 120 5.81 21.32 1.75
C ALA A 120 5.74 22.86 1.83
N THR A 121 6.40 23.52 0.88
CA THR A 121 6.27 24.97 0.68
C THR A 121 4.87 25.34 0.16
N SER A 122 4.47 26.61 0.27
CA SER A 122 3.23 27.12 -0.34
C SER A 122 3.26 26.92 -1.86
N TYR A 123 4.40 27.24 -2.49
CA TYR A 123 4.59 27.02 -3.93
C TYR A 123 4.29 25.58 -4.36
N ALA A 124 4.89 24.60 -3.68
CA ALA A 124 4.68 23.20 -4.04
C ALA A 124 3.22 22.75 -3.87
N ARG A 125 2.53 23.24 -2.83
CA ARG A 125 1.10 22.95 -2.61
C ARG A 125 0.22 23.58 -3.68
N GLU A 126 0.45 24.85 -4.00
CA GLU A 126 -0.32 25.57 -5.00
C GLU A 126 -0.12 24.97 -6.39
N ALA A 127 1.14 24.73 -6.79
CA ALA A 127 1.46 24.11 -8.07
C ALA A 127 0.84 22.70 -8.19
N LEU A 128 0.93 21.87 -7.14
CA LEU A 128 0.30 20.56 -7.13
C LEU A 128 -1.23 20.65 -7.21
N SER A 129 -1.86 21.55 -6.45
CA SER A 129 -3.31 21.72 -6.47
C SER A 129 -3.79 22.16 -7.84
N GLN A 130 -3.06 23.05 -8.52
CA GLN A 130 -3.35 23.48 -9.88
C GLN A 130 -3.25 22.29 -10.87
N ILE A 131 -2.17 21.51 -10.82
CA ILE A 131 -2.00 20.33 -11.68
C ILE A 131 -3.15 19.35 -11.48
N ILE A 132 -3.52 19.05 -10.22
CA ILE A 132 -4.61 18.12 -9.93
C ILE A 132 -5.97 18.69 -10.39
N SER A 133 -6.19 19.99 -10.28
CA SER A 133 -7.45 20.61 -10.74
C SER A 133 -7.66 20.50 -12.25
N GLU A 134 -6.58 20.53 -13.04
CA GLU A 134 -6.65 20.33 -14.50
C GLU A 134 -6.99 18.87 -14.90
N LEU A 135 -6.89 17.92 -13.97
CA LEU A 135 -7.31 16.54 -14.19
C LEU A 135 -8.82 16.33 -13.96
N ASN A 136 -9.54 17.35 -13.50
CA ASN A 136 -10.99 17.24 -13.29
C ASN A 136 -11.72 16.76 -14.57
N GLY A 137 -12.66 15.85 -14.41
CA GLY A 137 -13.38 15.24 -15.53
C GLY A 137 -12.64 14.09 -16.21
N THR A 138 -11.44 13.75 -15.74
CA THR A 138 -10.76 12.49 -16.12
C THR A 138 -11.08 11.36 -15.15
N ASP A 139 -10.75 10.13 -15.52
CA ASP A 139 -10.85 8.94 -14.66
C ASP A 139 -9.51 8.60 -13.96
N ILE A 140 -8.59 9.57 -13.90
CA ILE A 140 -7.32 9.41 -13.19
C ILE A 140 -7.58 9.27 -11.69
N CYS A 141 -6.96 8.25 -11.09
CA CYS A 141 -6.99 8.03 -9.65
C CYS A 141 -5.64 8.46 -9.03
N ILE A 142 -5.70 9.35 -8.04
CA ILE A 142 -4.51 9.81 -7.32
C ILE A 142 -4.16 8.83 -6.21
N VAL A 143 -2.91 8.37 -6.19
CA VAL A 143 -2.39 7.44 -5.16
C VAL A 143 -1.35 8.17 -4.32
N SER A 144 -1.48 8.14 -2.99
CA SER A 144 -0.47 8.75 -2.11
C SER A 144 -0.43 8.07 -0.74
N GLY A 145 0.50 8.49 0.11
CA GLY A 145 0.82 7.82 1.36
C GLY A 145 0.11 8.36 2.60
N LEU A 146 -0.86 9.29 2.47
CA LEU A 146 -1.58 9.90 3.60
C LEU A 146 -0.68 10.55 4.67
N ALA A 147 0.57 10.89 4.34
CA ALA A 147 1.45 11.65 5.21
C ALA A 147 1.05 13.15 5.22
N SER A 148 1.58 13.89 6.18
CA SER A 148 1.43 15.36 6.18
C SER A 148 2.10 15.97 4.94
N GLY A 149 1.69 17.19 4.57
CA GLY A 149 2.30 17.95 3.48
C GLY A 149 1.77 17.55 2.10
N ILE A 150 2.63 17.17 1.18
CA ILE A 150 2.27 16.87 -0.21
C ILE A 150 1.19 15.79 -0.32
N ASP A 151 1.33 14.69 0.41
CA ASP A 151 0.35 13.60 0.37
C ASP A 151 -1.04 14.08 0.77
N THR A 152 -1.13 14.86 1.86
CA THR A 152 -2.40 15.49 2.28
C THR A 152 -2.95 16.41 1.21
N THR A 153 -2.10 17.27 0.61
CA THR A 153 -2.52 18.17 -0.47
C THR A 153 -3.05 17.39 -1.66
N ALA A 154 -2.37 16.30 -2.06
CA ALA A 154 -2.78 15.47 -3.18
C ALA A 154 -4.18 14.88 -2.99
N HIS A 155 -4.44 14.28 -1.83
CA HIS A 155 -5.76 13.70 -1.53
C HIS A 155 -6.86 14.76 -1.43
N VAL A 156 -6.60 15.88 -0.75
CA VAL A 156 -7.57 16.98 -0.63
C VAL A 156 -7.90 17.55 -2.00
N SER A 157 -6.87 17.87 -2.81
CA SER A 157 -7.09 18.40 -4.17
C SER A 157 -7.82 17.40 -5.07
N ALA A 158 -7.55 16.10 -4.96
CA ALA A 158 -8.28 15.07 -5.69
C ALA A 158 -9.77 15.07 -5.32
N LEU A 159 -10.08 15.02 -4.03
CA LEU A 159 -11.47 15.02 -3.54
C LEU A 159 -12.22 16.30 -3.90
N ASP A 160 -11.57 17.45 -3.79
CA ASP A 160 -12.18 18.76 -4.09
C ASP A 160 -12.43 18.96 -5.61
N ASN A 161 -11.75 18.18 -6.46
CA ASN A 161 -11.93 18.15 -7.92
C ASN A 161 -12.62 16.88 -8.44
N ASN A 162 -13.36 16.17 -7.60
CA ASN A 162 -14.13 14.96 -7.94
C ASN A 162 -13.30 13.81 -8.56
N LEU A 163 -11.99 13.79 -8.32
CA LEU A 163 -11.14 12.68 -8.70
C LEU A 163 -11.18 11.56 -7.65
N LYS A 164 -10.95 10.35 -8.10
CA LYS A 164 -10.75 9.20 -7.21
C LYS A 164 -9.40 9.30 -6.54
N THR A 165 -9.32 8.78 -5.29
CA THR A 165 -8.01 8.76 -4.62
C THR A 165 -7.84 7.53 -3.72
N ILE A 166 -6.62 6.99 -3.71
CA ILE A 166 -6.23 5.84 -2.90
C ILE A 166 -5.16 6.28 -1.90
N GLY A 167 -5.50 6.20 -0.62
CA GLY A 167 -4.55 6.42 0.47
C GLY A 167 -3.89 5.12 0.89
N VAL A 168 -2.57 4.99 0.72
CA VAL A 168 -1.84 3.80 1.18
C VAL A 168 -1.24 4.09 2.55
N ILE A 169 -1.50 3.27 3.57
CA ILE A 169 -1.02 3.49 4.93
C ILE A 169 0.04 2.47 5.36
N ALA A 170 0.87 2.83 6.34
CA ALA A 170 1.99 2.04 6.85
C ALA A 170 1.69 1.38 8.21
N SER A 171 0.41 1.08 8.46
CA SER A 171 -0.09 0.44 9.67
C SER A 171 -1.36 -0.32 9.36
N GLY A 172 -1.84 -1.12 10.31
CA GLY A 172 -3.20 -1.64 10.26
C GLY A 172 -4.25 -0.56 10.56
N PHE A 173 -5.50 -0.86 10.31
CA PHE A 173 -6.63 0.08 10.44
C PHE A 173 -6.99 0.47 11.88
N ASP A 174 -6.50 -0.24 12.90
CA ASP A 174 -6.69 0.14 14.30
C ASP A 174 -5.90 1.43 14.66
N TYR A 175 -5.04 1.91 13.72
CA TYR A 175 -4.19 3.08 13.91
C TYR A 175 -4.38 4.09 12.79
N THR A 176 -4.65 5.35 13.14
CA THR A 176 -4.63 6.49 12.21
C THR A 176 -3.33 7.28 12.37
N TYR A 177 -2.51 7.32 11.34
CA TYR A 177 -1.25 8.07 11.36
C TYR A 177 -1.02 8.83 10.03
N PRO A 178 -0.75 10.16 10.09
CA PRO A 178 -0.79 11.01 11.28
C PRO A 178 -2.21 11.23 11.79
N ALA A 179 -2.39 11.42 13.09
CA ALA A 179 -3.72 11.63 13.70
C ALA A 179 -4.45 12.85 13.14
N ALA A 180 -3.69 13.86 12.68
CA ALA A 180 -4.24 15.07 12.05
C ALA A 180 -5.02 14.78 10.75
N ASN A 181 -4.76 13.66 10.09
CA ASN A 181 -5.43 13.29 8.83
C ASN A 181 -6.69 12.42 9.05
N LYS A 182 -7.17 12.26 10.29
CA LYS A 182 -8.32 11.40 10.60
C LYS A 182 -9.57 11.73 9.76
N GLU A 183 -9.90 13.01 9.63
CA GLU A 183 -11.03 13.43 8.79
C GLU A 183 -10.79 13.16 7.30
N LEU A 184 -9.54 13.28 6.84
CA LEU A 184 -9.19 12.98 5.46
C LEU A 184 -9.35 11.47 5.16
N TYR A 185 -8.95 10.59 6.09
CA TYR A 185 -9.23 9.15 5.98
C TYR A 185 -10.72 8.91 5.77
N LYS A 186 -11.56 9.51 6.64
CA LYS A 186 -13.01 9.35 6.55
C LYS A 186 -13.57 9.89 5.23
N ARG A 187 -13.12 11.07 4.77
CA ARG A 187 -13.55 11.64 3.49
C ARG A 187 -13.22 10.71 2.32
N ILE A 188 -12.07 10.02 2.36
CA ILE A 188 -11.69 9.05 1.32
C ILE A 188 -12.55 7.78 1.42
N GLU A 189 -12.75 7.24 2.62
CA GLU A 189 -13.51 6.01 2.86
C GLU A 189 -15.00 6.16 2.53
N ASP A 190 -15.60 7.31 2.87
CA ASP A 190 -17.03 7.60 2.66
C ASP A 190 -17.31 8.17 1.26
N GLY A 191 -16.27 8.56 0.52
CA GLY A 191 -16.35 9.29 -0.74
C GLY A 191 -15.90 8.49 -1.95
N SER A 192 -15.01 9.12 -2.72
CA SER A 192 -14.59 8.65 -4.04
C SER A 192 -13.23 7.96 -3.99
N GLY A 193 -13.08 6.89 -3.22
CA GLY A 193 -11.80 6.18 -3.16
C GLY A 193 -11.72 5.13 -2.07
N ALA A 194 -10.49 4.81 -1.69
CA ALA A 194 -10.23 3.84 -0.63
C ALA A 194 -8.94 4.16 0.13
N VAL A 195 -8.92 3.76 1.39
CA VAL A 195 -7.68 3.63 2.16
C VAL A 195 -7.28 2.17 2.15
N LEU A 196 -6.02 1.87 1.85
CA LEU A 196 -5.52 0.51 1.79
C LEU A 196 -4.18 0.32 2.51
N THR A 197 -3.92 -0.93 2.92
CA THR A 197 -2.69 -1.34 3.56
C THR A 197 -2.40 -2.83 3.33
N GLU A 198 -1.13 -3.23 3.41
CA GLU A 198 -0.75 -4.64 3.48
C GLU A 198 -0.73 -5.19 4.92
N TYR A 199 -0.81 -4.31 5.91
CA TYR A 199 -0.65 -4.67 7.31
C TYR A 199 -1.95 -5.13 7.94
N TYR A 200 -1.89 -6.25 8.68
CA TYR A 200 -3.03 -6.74 9.44
C TYR A 200 -3.57 -5.66 10.41
N PRO A 201 -4.88 -5.59 10.69
CA PRO A 201 -5.51 -4.46 11.37
C PRO A 201 -4.85 -3.97 12.65
N THR A 202 -4.24 -4.84 13.42
CA THR A 202 -3.61 -4.50 14.73
C THR A 202 -2.14 -4.08 14.62
N PHE A 203 -1.54 -4.07 13.42
CA PHE A 203 -0.12 -3.74 13.24
C PHE A 203 0.13 -2.25 13.38
N GLN A 204 1.06 -1.88 14.26
CA GLN A 204 1.37 -0.49 14.61
C GLN A 204 2.15 0.25 13.52
N PRO A 205 2.06 1.59 13.44
CA PRO A 205 2.88 2.41 12.55
C PRO A 205 4.31 2.54 13.09
N ILE A 206 5.20 1.64 12.67
CA ILE A 206 6.62 1.65 13.07
C ILE A 206 7.51 2.15 11.92
N LYS A 207 8.65 2.74 12.25
CA LYS A 207 9.47 3.53 11.31
C LYS A 207 9.82 2.82 10.01
N PHE A 208 10.16 1.54 10.05
CA PHE A 208 10.59 0.82 8.84
C PHE A 208 9.42 0.50 7.88
N ARG A 209 8.17 0.49 8.33
CA ARG A 209 7.01 0.24 7.48
C ARG A 209 6.73 1.37 6.50
N PHE A 210 7.12 2.60 6.81
CA PHE A 210 6.90 3.73 5.92
C PHE A 210 7.66 3.61 4.59
N PRO A 211 8.98 3.31 4.58
CA PRO A 211 9.69 3.01 3.34
C PRO A 211 9.16 1.75 2.62
N GLN A 212 8.84 0.69 3.35
CA GLN A 212 8.29 -0.54 2.77
C GLN A 212 6.97 -0.29 2.04
N ARG A 213 6.05 0.46 2.66
CA ARG A 213 4.76 0.82 2.07
C ARG A 213 4.92 1.58 0.75
N ASN A 214 5.98 2.37 0.56
CA ASN A 214 6.15 3.22 -0.62
C ASN A 214 6.19 2.41 -1.93
N ARG A 215 6.65 1.14 -1.90
CA ARG A 215 6.59 0.25 -3.07
C ARG A 215 5.17 -0.01 -3.56
N ILE A 216 4.19 0.07 -2.65
CA ILE A 216 2.77 -0.09 -2.97
C ILE A 216 2.24 1.18 -3.63
N VAL A 217 2.67 2.37 -3.18
CA VAL A 217 2.28 3.65 -3.79
C VAL A 217 2.75 3.71 -5.23
N SER A 218 4.03 3.47 -5.49
CA SER A 218 4.56 3.40 -6.86
C SER A 218 4.01 2.20 -7.64
N GLY A 219 3.89 1.04 -7.00
CA GLY A 219 3.42 -0.21 -7.60
C GLY A 219 1.98 -0.21 -8.09
N LEU A 220 1.12 0.60 -7.48
CA LEU A 220 -0.26 0.81 -7.93
C LEU A 220 -0.35 1.79 -9.12
N SER A 221 0.73 2.49 -9.47
CA SER A 221 0.65 3.67 -10.34
C SER A 221 1.45 3.52 -11.64
N TYR A 222 0.95 4.12 -12.70
CA TYR A 222 1.62 4.18 -14.01
C TYR A 222 2.82 5.13 -13.98
N GLY A 223 2.76 6.15 -13.14
CA GLY A 223 3.86 7.08 -12.93
C GLY A 223 3.77 7.71 -11.55
N THR A 224 4.86 8.39 -11.17
CA THR A 224 4.96 9.12 -9.90
C THR A 224 5.32 10.57 -10.16
N LEU A 225 4.52 11.48 -9.62
CA LEU A 225 4.81 12.90 -9.56
C LEU A 225 5.46 13.26 -8.22
N VAL A 226 6.70 13.69 -8.25
CA VAL A 226 7.39 14.27 -7.10
C VAL A 226 7.12 15.76 -7.06
N ALA A 227 6.27 16.21 -6.13
CA ALA A 227 5.90 17.63 -6.06
C ALA A 227 6.99 18.49 -5.40
N GLU A 228 7.62 17.97 -4.36
CA GLU A 228 8.76 18.64 -3.68
C GLU A 228 9.54 17.59 -2.88
N ALA A 229 10.87 17.59 -3.01
CA ALA A 229 11.71 16.69 -2.23
C ALA A 229 13.07 17.32 -1.93
N SER A 230 13.52 17.23 -0.69
CA SER A 230 14.92 17.46 -0.35
C SER A 230 15.76 16.20 -0.61
N LEU A 231 17.08 16.33 -0.71
CA LEU A 231 18.01 15.22 -0.99
C LEU A 231 17.92 14.04 0.00
N LYS A 232 17.40 14.26 1.21
CA LYS A 232 17.19 13.21 2.23
C LYS A 232 15.70 12.88 2.42
N SER A 233 14.85 13.25 1.48
CA SER A 233 13.40 13.03 1.59
C SER A 233 13.02 11.57 1.35
N GLY A 234 12.06 11.06 2.14
CA GLY A 234 11.42 9.77 1.88
C GLY A 234 10.72 9.69 0.52
N ALA A 235 10.36 10.83 -0.10
CA ALA A 235 9.80 10.87 -1.44
C ALA A 235 10.79 10.37 -2.51
N LEU A 236 12.10 10.56 -2.31
CA LEU A 236 13.12 10.02 -3.21
C LEU A 236 13.22 8.50 -3.15
N ILE A 237 12.85 7.88 -2.02
CA ILE A 237 12.72 6.41 -1.95
C ILE A 237 11.63 5.96 -2.91
N THR A 238 10.47 6.62 -2.90
CA THR A 238 9.38 6.29 -3.84
C THR A 238 9.78 6.56 -5.29
N ALA A 239 10.52 7.65 -5.55
CA ALA A 239 11.03 7.96 -6.89
C ALA A 239 11.95 6.85 -7.41
N ASN A 240 12.89 6.35 -6.59
CA ASN A 240 13.76 5.24 -6.97
C ASN A 240 12.96 3.95 -7.22
N LEU A 241 12.02 3.61 -6.33
CA LEU A 241 11.14 2.45 -6.52
C LEU A 241 10.31 2.56 -7.81
N THR A 242 9.88 3.78 -8.17
CA THR A 242 9.18 4.05 -9.44
C THR A 242 10.04 3.64 -10.65
N LEU A 243 11.30 4.06 -10.66
CA LEU A 243 12.25 3.73 -11.74
C LEU A 243 12.59 2.22 -11.75
N GLU A 244 12.84 1.62 -10.58
CA GLU A 244 13.10 0.17 -10.44
C GLU A 244 11.91 -0.67 -10.95
N GLN A 245 10.68 -0.17 -10.75
CA GLN A 245 9.45 -0.80 -11.24
C GLN A 245 9.15 -0.49 -12.72
N GLY A 246 10.03 0.24 -13.42
CA GLY A 246 9.85 0.59 -14.84
C GLY A 246 8.71 1.57 -15.09
N ARG A 247 8.41 2.48 -14.14
CA ARG A 247 7.31 3.46 -14.21
C ARG A 247 7.85 4.83 -14.59
N GLU A 248 6.94 5.69 -15.07
CA GLU A 248 7.27 7.07 -15.38
C GLU A 248 7.52 7.91 -14.12
N LEU A 249 8.58 8.73 -14.15
CA LEU A 249 8.90 9.64 -13.06
C LEU A 249 8.83 11.09 -13.54
N MET A 250 7.99 11.86 -12.87
CA MET A 250 7.76 13.28 -13.15
C MET A 250 8.10 14.13 -11.92
N CYS A 251 8.44 15.39 -12.11
CA CYS A 251 8.64 16.30 -10.99
C CYS A 251 8.08 17.70 -11.30
N ILE A 252 7.61 18.38 -10.27
CA ILE A 252 7.32 19.81 -10.34
C ILE A 252 8.68 20.54 -10.27
N PRO A 253 9.01 21.43 -11.22
CA PRO A 253 10.23 22.23 -11.15
C PRO A 253 10.27 23.06 -9.88
N GLY A 254 11.38 22.98 -9.15
CA GLY A 254 11.61 23.82 -7.98
C GLY A 254 11.99 25.25 -8.37
N LEU A 255 11.95 26.15 -7.38
CA LEU A 255 12.49 27.51 -7.59
C LEU A 255 14.00 27.42 -7.79
N ILE A 256 14.52 28.16 -8.77
CA ILE A 256 15.95 28.21 -9.11
C ILE A 256 16.80 28.73 -7.94
N THR A 257 16.17 29.37 -6.96
CA THR A 257 16.81 29.90 -5.75
C THR A 257 16.79 28.97 -4.55
N ASN A 258 16.28 27.75 -4.70
CA ASN A 258 16.20 26.78 -3.61
C ASN A 258 17.39 25.83 -3.61
#